data_4e1c256f414273c1cff0b44bc0e6b355
#
_entry.id   4e1c256f414273c1cff0b44bc0e6b355
#
_cell.length_a   1.000
_cell.length_b   1.000
_cell.length_c   1.000
_cell.angle_alpha   90.00
_cell.angle_beta   90.00
_cell.angle_gamma   90.00
#
_symmetry.space_group_name_H-M   'P 1'
#
loop_
_entity.id
_entity.type
_entity.pdbx_description
1 polymer ?
#
loop_
_entity_poly.entity_id
_entity_poly.type
_entity_poly.pdbx_seq_one_letter_code
_entity_poly.pdbx_strand_id
1 'polypeptide(L)'
;MDKFFICLANSYKHGGRCIAGVEVLWDGEKCKVVRENNGAARWIRPICRDTHTGEIPNHVAQLVNVLDVVKLEGVEACPCEAQSENVYYQKLSYAGKHYEVAPELLKRFMDENHRHVFYNYGKAIKPDAYLHGTHSILMIQTERSEVYADTEYSDTPKYRLRFTYHEHDYDFPITDPVYLNELSHGIRQTGLKGRLFVTCSLSLEYEGWHYKLAATVFEVEEAHQSSEPAPEGWFDEYDQELSRLLSMKKEIEEQITVLRTKLLVQMEKYGLDKVNSQQFTISYTPPKTVMQFDSRAFREENEELYSNYCKPKQREASITVKRNKTD
;
A
#
# COMPACT_ATOMS: atom_id res chain seq x y z
N MET A 1 -17.18 -8.10 -13.96
CA MET A 1 -16.86 -6.65 -14.05
C MET A 1 -15.52 -6.44 -13.38
N ASP A 2 -14.65 -5.57 -13.91
CA ASP A 2 -13.37 -5.27 -13.27
C ASP A 2 -13.54 -4.18 -12.23
N LYS A 3 -12.80 -4.27 -11.13
CA LYS A 3 -12.77 -3.29 -10.06
C LYS A 3 -11.34 -2.92 -9.69
N PHE A 4 -11.17 -1.73 -9.14
CA PHE A 4 -9.90 -1.28 -8.59
C PHE A 4 -10.08 -0.87 -7.13
N PHE A 5 -9.05 -1.08 -6.32
CA PHE A 5 -9.05 -0.61 -4.94
C PHE A 5 -7.64 -0.21 -4.51
N ILE A 6 -7.54 0.65 -3.50
CA ILE A 6 -6.28 0.92 -2.81
C ILE A 6 -6.17 -0.08 -1.67
N CYS A 7 -5.11 -0.88 -1.67
CA CYS A 7 -4.86 -1.88 -0.64
C CYS A 7 -4.55 -1.20 0.69
N LEU A 8 -5.34 -1.49 1.72
CA LEU A 8 -5.16 -0.95 3.07
C LEU A 8 -4.94 -2.03 4.13
N ALA A 9 -4.99 -3.29 3.72
CA ALA A 9 -4.60 -4.44 4.53
C ALA A 9 -4.07 -5.56 3.64
N ASN A 10 -2.96 -6.17 4.07
CA ASN A 10 -2.42 -7.43 3.55
C ASN A 10 -1.91 -8.24 4.74
N SER A 11 -2.83 -8.79 5.52
CA SER A 11 -2.58 -9.37 6.83
C SER A 11 -2.59 -10.89 6.83
N TYR A 12 -2.04 -11.54 7.86
CA TYR A 12 -2.05 -12.99 8.01
C TYR A 12 -3.47 -13.55 8.14
N LYS A 13 -3.75 -14.64 7.44
CA LYS A 13 -4.99 -15.41 7.53
C LYS A 13 -4.74 -16.88 7.18
N HIS A 14 -4.85 -17.79 8.18
CA HIS A 14 -4.87 -19.25 8.00
C HIS A 14 -3.89 -19.82 6.96
N GLY A 15 -2.61 -19.42 7.02
CA GLY A 15 -1.57 -19.86 6.08
C GLY A 15 -1.48 -19.10 4.77
N GLY A 16 -2.41 -18.17 4.51
CA GLY A 16 -2.42 -17.22 3.42
C GLY A 16 -2.54 -15.78 3.93
N ARG A 17 -3.22 -14.94 3.15
CA ARG A 17 -3.41 -13.51 3.43
C ARG A 17 -4.88 -13.10 3.35
N CYS A 18 -5.20 -12.06 4.12
CA CYS A 18 -6.40 -11.26 3.93
C CYS A 18 -5.99 -9.94 3.31
N ILE A 19 -6.36 -9.72 2.05
CA ILE A 19 -6.17 -8.44 1.36
C ILE A 19 -7.50 -7.70 1.40
N ALA A 20 -7.45 -6.41 1.71
CA ALA A 20 -8.62 -5.56 1.68
C ALA A 20 -8.23 -4.10 1.44
N GLY A 21 -9.20 -3.29 1.02
CA GLY A 21 -8.99 -1.88 0.81
C GLY A 21 -10.25 -1.15 0.41
N VAL A 22 -10.09 0.07 -0.04
CA VAL A 22 -11.19 0.94 -0.46
C VAL A 22 -11.28 0.97 -1.98
N GLU A 23 -12.49 0.68 -2.51
CA GLU A 23 -12.79 0.72 -3.94
C GLU A 23 -12.56 2.11 -4.51
N VAL A 24 -11.92 2.17 -5.68
CA VAL A 24 -11.63 3.41 -6.39
C VAL A 24 -12.01 3.31 -7.86
N LEU A 25 -12.38 4.45 -8.45
CA LEU A 25 -12.36 4.61 -9.89
C LEU A 25 -10.93 4.98 -10.28
N TRP A 26 -10.34 4.19 -11.16
CA TRP A 26 -8.96 4.32 -11.62
C TRP A 26 -8.91 4.60 -13.11
N ASP A 27 -8.24 5.66 -13.53
CA ASP A 27 -8.09 6.08 -14.93
C ASP A 27 -6.69 5.82 -15.53
N GLY A 28 -5.82 5.14 -14.77
CA GLY A 28 -4.41 4.92 -15.13
C GLY A 28 -3.44 5.91 -14.46
N GLU A 29 -3.92 6.99 -13.87
CA GLU A 29 -3.10 8.02 -13.19
C GLU A 29 -3.68 8.40 -11.83
N LYS A 30 -5.00 8.60 -11.74
CA LYS A 30 -5.69 9.14 -10.57
C LYS A 30 -6.72 8.17 -10.01
N CYS A 31 -6.80 8.15 -8.68
CA CYS A 31 -7.84 7.44 -7.94
C CYS A 31 -8.91 8.40 -7.44
N LYS A 32 -10.18 8.03 -7.64
CA LYS A 32 -11.32 8.63 -6.96
C LYS A 32 -12.00 7.59 -6.09
N VAL A 33 -12.04 7.83 -4.78
CA VAL A 33 -12.68 6.92 -3.81
C VAL A 33 -14.16 6.73 -4.15
N VAL A 34 -14.58 5.49 -4.23
CA VAL A 34 -16.00 5.12 -4.34
C VAL A 34 -16.60 5.16 -2.93
N ARG A 35 -17.77 5.80 -2.81
CA ARG A 35 -18.44 5.96 -1.52
C ARG A 35 -19.82 5.31 -1.54
N GLU A 36 -20.24 4.83 -0.37
CA GLU A 36 -21.58 4.36 -0.13
C GLU A 36 -22.58 5.53 -0.03
N ASN A 37 -23.88 5.24 -0.02
CA ASN A 37 -24.92 6.27 0.06
C ASN A 37 -24.85 7.12 1.34
N ASN A 38 -24.27 6.59 2.41
CA ASN A 38 -24.05 7.29 3.68
C ASN A 38 -22.75 8.12 3.71
N GLY A 39 -22.00 8.16 2.60
CA GLY A 39 -20.73 8.87 2.47
C GLY A 39 -19.49 8.10 2.92
N ALA A 40 -19.64 6.93 3.54
CA ALA A 40 -18.51 6.08 3.93
C ALA A 40 -17.75 5.57 2.71
N ALA A 41 -16.45 5.33 2.86
CA ALA A 41 -15.65 4.69 1.83
C ALA A 41 -16.13 3.25 1.60
N ARG A 42 -16.29 2.84 0.33
CA ARG A 42 -16.70 1.48 0.01
C ARG A 42 -15.53 0.53 0.17
N TRP A 43 -15.63 -0.35 1.15
CA TRP A 43 -14.64 -1.40 1.35
C TRP A 43 -14.84 -2.55 0.36
N ILE A 44 -13.73 -3.20 0.00
CA ILE A 44 -13.69 -4.40 -0.83
C ILE A 44 -12.65 -5.36 -0.27
N ARG A 45 -13.04 -6.63 -0.16
CA ARG A 45 -12.19 -7.74 0.27
C ARG A 45 -12.28 -8.86 -0.74
N PRO A 46 -11.27 -9.05 -1.59
CA PRO A 46 -11.20 -10.23 -2.45
C PRO A 46 -11.01 -11.49 -1.61
N ILE A 47 -11.76 -12.53 -1.92
CA ILE A 47 -11.64 -13.85 -1.34
C ILE A 47 -11.45 -14.91 -2.41
N CYS A 48 -10.55 -15.86 -2.16
CA CYS A 48 -10.27 -16.96 -3.07
C CYS A 48 -11.32 -18.08 -2.89
N ARG A 49 -11.94 -18.55 -3.98
CA ARG A 49 -12.92 -19.64 -3.94
C ARG A 49 -12.31 -20.98 -3.64
N ASP A 50 -11.04 -21.15 -4.01
CA ASP A 50 -10.34 -22.44 -3.98
C ASP A 50 -9.69 -22.73 -2.62
N THR A 51 -9.79 -21.78 -1.68
CA THR A 51 -9.25 -21.91 -0.33
C THR A 51 -10.36 -22.09 0.71
N HIS A 52 -10.07 -22.79 1.80
CA HIS A 52 -11.09 -23.19 2.78
C HIS A 52 -11.74 -21.99 3.50
N THR A 53 -10.96 -20.96 3.82
CA THR A 53 -11.43 -19.79 4.56
C THR A 53 -11.44 -18.51 3.70
N GLY A 54 -11.28 -18.66 2.37
CA GLY A 54 -11.23 -17.55 1.43
C GLY A 54 -9.95 -16.72 1.50
N GLU A 55 -8.89 -17.25 2.11
CA GLU A 55 -7.58 -16.60 2.16
C GLU A 55 -6.95 -16.54 0.77
N ILE A 56 -6.19 -15.48 0.50
CA ILE A 56 -5.43 -15.31 -0.72
C ILE A 56 -4.09 -16.05 -0.56
N PRO A 57 -3.73 -16.97 -1.50
CA PRO A 57 -2.45 -17.66 -1.43
C PRO A 57 -1.27 -16.69 -1.37
N ASN A 58 -0.23 -17.03 -0.59
CA ASN A 58 0.92 -16.15 -0.37
C ASN A 58 1.61 -15.71 -1.67
N HIS A 59 1.73 -16.60 -2.68
CA HIS A 59 2.35 -16.29 -3.96
C HIS A 59 1.56 -15.25 -4.78
N VAL A 60 0.26 -15.10 -4.54
CA VAL A 60 -0.58 -14.03 -5.13
C VAL A 60 -0.48 -12.77 -4.29
N ALA A 61 -0.60 -12.91 -2.96
CA ALA A 61 -0.64 -11.79 -2.04
C ALA A 61 0.68 -11.00 -1.98
N GLN A 62 1.82 -11.64 -2.21
CA GLN A 62 3.13 -10.98 -2.25
C GLN A 62 3.33 -10.05 -3.46
N LEU A 63 2.45 -10.13 -4.46
CA LEU A 63 2.47 -9.22 -5.62
C LEU A 63 1.85 -7.86 -5.33
N VAL A 64 1.29 -7.68 -4.14
CA VAL A 64 0.56 -6.47 -3.72
C VAL A 64 1.06 -6.01 -2.36
N ASN A 65 1.44 -4.74 -2.29
CA ASN A 65 1.78 -4.08 -1.04
C ASN A 65 0.61 -3.22 -0.55
N VAL A 66 0.64 -2.87 0.71
CA VAL A 66 -0.26 -1.84 1.26
C VAL A 66 0.00 -0.54 0.51
N LEU A 67 -1.07 0.22 0.21
CA LEU A 67 -1.10 1.44 -0.62
C LEU A 67 -0.87 1.24 -2.13
N ASP A 68 -0.79 0.01 -2.61
CA ASP A 68 -0.87 -0.26 -4.05
C ASP A 68 -2.31 -0.08 -4.56
N VAL A 69 -2.44 0.41 -5.79
CA VAL A 69 -3.68 0.28 -6.56
C VAL A 69 -3.71 -1.14 -7.11
N VAL A 70 -4.75 -1.87 -6.75
CA VAL A 70 -4.95 -3.27 -7.12
C VAL A 70 -6.11 -3.38 -8.10
N LYS A 71 -5.93 -4.16 -9.16
CA LYS A 71 -6.98 -4.54 -10.11
C LYS A 71 -7.53 -5.92 -9.76
N LEU A 72 -8.85 -6.03 -9.73
CA LEU A 72 -9.57 -7.29 -9.67
C LEU A 72 -10.31 -7.48 -11.00
N GLU A 73 -10.06 -8.59 -11.66
CA GLU A 73 -10.76 -8.99 -12.89
C GLU A 73 -11.82 -10.05 -12.57
N GLY A 74 -12.95 -9.99 -13.27
CA GLY A 74 -14.02 -10.98 -13.12
C GLY A 74 -14.65 -10.98 -11.74
N VAL A 75 -14.91 -9.80 -11.19
CA VAL A 75 -15.48 -9.65 -9.83
C VAL A 75 -16.94 -10.10 -9.83
N GLU A 76 -17.26 -10.96 -8.85
CA GLU A 76 -18.60 -11.44 -8.55
C GLU A 76 -18.93 -11.19 -7.08
N ALA A 77 -20.21 -10.94 -6.79
CA ALA A 77 -20.67 -10.78 -5.41
C ALA A 77 -20.48 -12.09 -4.63
N CYS A 78 -19.97 -11.96 -3.42
CA CYS A 78 -19.95 -13.06 -2.46
C CYS A 78 -21.10 -12.83 -1.47
N PRO A 79 -22.10 -13.69 -1.42
CA PRO A 79 -23.22 -13.56 -0.49
C PRO A 79 -22.79 -13.98 0.91
N CYS A 80 -22.11 -13.11 1.61
CA CYS A 80 -21.75 -13.31 3.01
C CYS A 80 -22.36 -12.16 3.82
N GLU A 81 -23.44 -12.45 4.56
CA GLU A 81 -24.14 -11.43 5.37
C GLU A 81 -23.21 -10.79 6.41
N ALA A 82 -22.29 -11.57 6.97
CA ALA A 82 -21.39 -11.11 7.99
C ALA A 82 -20.17 -10.32 7.47
N GLN A 83 -19.89 -10.34 6.17
CA GLN A 83 -18.76 -9.64 5.54
C GLN A 83 -19.20 -9.11 4.18
N SER A 84 -20.04 -8.08 4.20
CA SER A 84 -20.68 -7.52 3.00
C SER A 84 -19.69 -6.97 1.97
N GLU A 85 -18.47 -6.66 2.38
CA GLU A 85 -17.37 -6.22 1.54
C GLU A 85 -16.70 -7.34 0.75
N ASN A 86 -17.00 -8.62 1.02
CA ASN A 86 -16.39 -9.76 0.33
C ASN A 86 -16.80 -9.83 -1.14
N VAL A 87 -15.84 -10.12 -1.99
CA VAL A 87 -16.05 -10.37 -3.41
C VAL A 87 -15.23 -11.55 -3.87
N TYR A 88 -15.78 -12.37 -4.77
CA TYR A 88 -15.00 -13.31 -5.55
C TYR A 88 -14.31 -12.61 -6.71
N TYR A 89 -13.19 -13.15 -7.16
CA TYR A 89 -12.41 -12.61 -8.27
C TYR A 89 -11.80 -13.75 -9.08
N GLN A 90 -11.47 -13.49 -10.34
CA GLN A 90 -10.75 -14.43 -11.21
C GLN A 90 -9.25 -14.14 -11.21
N LYS A 91 -8.86 -12.86 -11.21
CA LYS A 91 -7.46 -12.44 -11.18
C LYS A 91 -7.28 -11.18 -10.33
N LEU A 92 -6.17 -11.16 -9.57
CA LEU A 92 -5.72 -10.04 -8.77
C LEU A 92 -4.33 -9.63 -9.24
N SER A 93 -4.13 -8.33 -9.48
CA SER A 93 -2.86 -7.80 -9.96
C SER A 93 -2.62 -6.37 -9.51
N TYR A 94 -1.35 -5.98 -9.40
CA TYR A 94 -0.92 -4.60 -9.24
C TYR A 94 -1.27 -3.77 -10.47
N ALA A 95 -1.83 -2.58 -10.28
CA ALA A 95 -2.31 -1.72 -11.37
C ALA A 95 -1.33 -0.61 -11.76
N GLY A 96 -0.08 -0.67 -11.31
CA GLY A 96 0.98 0.27 -11.73
C GLY A 96 1.09 1.56 -10.89
N LYS A 97 0.39 1.69 -9.77
CA LYS A 97 0.49 2.83 -8.85
C LYS A 97 0.61 2.38 -7.41
N HIS A 98 1.63 2.91 -6.73
CA HIS A 98 1.82 2.84 -5.28
C HIS A 98 1.71 4.24 -4.70
N TYR A 99 1.04 4.38 -3.56
CA TYR A 99 0.96 5.63 -2.82
C TYR A 99 1.89 5.59 -1.63
N GLU A 100 2.48 6.73 -1.30
CA GLU A 100 3.25 6.89 -0.06
C GLU A 100 2.31 7.10 1.13
N VAL A 101 2.77 6.72 2.32
CA VAL A 101 2.04 6.95 3.56
C VAL A 101 1.97 8.45 3.81
N ALA A 102 0.75 9.00 3.82
CA ALA A 102 0.51 10.42 4.11
C ALA A 102 -0.79 10.59 4.89
N PRO A 103 -0.82 11.42 5.95
CA PRO A 103 -2.02 11.66 6.76
C PRO A 103 -3.22 12.06 5.92
N GLU A 104 -3.03 12.97 4.95
CA GLU A 104 -4.10 13.49 4.10
C GLU A 104 -4.68 12.43 3.15
N LEU A 105 -3.86 11.45 2.76
CA LEU A 105 -4.34 10.31 1.99
C LEU A 105 -5.16 9.38 2.88
N LEU A 106 -4.62 8.99 4.03
CA LEU A 106 -5.23 8.03 4.93
C LEU A 106 -6.57 8.53 5.49
N LYS A 107 -6.69 9.82 5.81
CA LYS A 107 -7.95 10.46 6.22
C LYS A 107 -9.09 10.26 5.22
N ARG A 108 -8.80 10.11 3.92
CA ARG A 108 -9.83 9.87 2.89
C ARG A 108 -10.49 8.50 3.00
N PHE A 109 -9.84 7.56 3.67
CA PHE A 109 -10.29 6.18 3.84
C PHE A 109 -10.88 5.91 5.22
N MET A 110 -10.79 6.89 6.14
CA MET A 110 -11.33 6.75 7.49
C MET A 110 -12.85 6.67 7.50
N ASP A 111 -13.34 5.87 8.42
CA ASP A 111 -14.74 5.80 8.80
C ASP A 111 -14.92 6.60 10.10
N GLU A 112 -15.18 7.91 9.96
CA GLU A 112 -15.22 8.85 11.09
C GLU A 112 -16.47 8.70 11.98
N ASN A 113 -17.47 7.93 11.56
CA ASN A 113 -18.78 7.89 12.20
C ASN A 113 -18.94 6.77 13.24
N HIS A 114 -17.89 6.05 13.57
CA HIS A 114 -17.96 4.95 14.52
C HIS A 114 -17.56 5.38 15.92
N ARG A 115 -18.53 5.33 16.87
CA ARG A 115 -18.25 5.56 18.29
C ARG A 115 -17.32 4.48 18.89
N HIS A 116 -17.33 3.29 18.34
CA HIS A 116 -16.55 2.14 18.78
C HIS A 116 -15.77 1.56 17.62
N VAL A 117 -14.62 0.95 17.91
CA VAL A 117 -13.96 0.07 16.94
C VAL A 117 -14.82 -1.19 16.81
N PHE A 118 -15.58 -1.26 15.73
CA PHE A 118 -16.73 -2.16 15.57
C PHE A 118 -17.77 -1.93 16.71
N TYR A 119 -18.61 -2.80 17.05
CA TYR A 119 -19.86 -2.59 17.80
C TYR A 119 -19.74 -2.45 19.33
N ASN A 120 -18.55 -2.63 19.91
CA ASN A 120 -18.36 -2.56 21.35
C ASN A 120 -16.93 -2.15 21.76
N TYR A 121 -16.68 -1.97 23.05
CA TYR A 121 -15.36 -1.63 23.62
C TYR A 121 -14.46 -2.86 23.86
N GLY A 122 -14.98 -4.08 23.69
CA GLY A 122 -14.23 -5.30 23.94
C GLY A 122 -13.25 -5.68 22.82
N LYS A 123 -12.48 -6.71 23.05
CA LYS A 123 -11.54 -7.29 22.10
C LYS A 123 -12.19 -8.20 21.03
N ALA A 124 -13.47 -8.54 21.21
CA ALA A 124 -14.23 -9.40 20.32
C ALA A 124 -15.71 -9.02 20.33
N ILE A 125 -16.44 -9.48 19.32
CA ILE A 125 -17.91 -9.36 19.20
C ILE A 125 -18.54 -10.73 19.00
N LYS A 126 -19.79 -10.87 19.42
CA LYS A 126 -20.57 -12.08 19.13
C LYS A 126 -21.17 -12.03 17.72
N PRO A 127 -21.43 -13.20 17.09
CA PRO A 127 -22.03 -13.24 15.76
C PRO A 127 -23.35 -12.49 15.62
N ASP A 128 -24.21 -12.53 16.65
CA ASP A 128 -25.50 -11.84 16.68
C ASP A 128 -25.35 -10.30 16.66
N ALA A 129 -24.33 -9.75 17.30
CA ALA A 129 -24.02 -8.33 17.23
C ALA A 129 -23.57 -7.88 15.82
N TYR A 130 -23.16 -8.83 15.00
CA TYR A 130 -22.66 -8.65 13.66
C TYR A 130 -23.75 -8.58 12.59
N LEU A 131 -24.90 -9.22 12.81
CA LEU A 131 -26.02 -9.28 11.87
C LEU A 131 -26.62 -7.92 11.53
N HIS A 132 -26.36 -6.90 12.34
CA HIS A 132 -26.86 -5.54 12.15
C HIS A 132 -25.77 -4.58 11.69
N GLY A 133 -24.55 -5.07 11.52
CA GLY A 133 -23.40 -4.29 11.11
C GLY A 133 -23.11 -4.44 9.62
N THR A 134 -22.51 -3.41 9.07
CA THR A 134 -22.28 -3.32 7.63
C THR A 134 -20.87 -3.68 7.23
N HIS A 135 -19.89 -3.69 8.16
CA HIS A 135 -18.49 -3.89 7.81
C HIS A 135 -17.74 -4.73 8.84
N SER A 136 -16.84 -5.56 8.34
CA SER A 136 -15.85 -6.27 9.16
C SER A 136 -14.45 -5.69 9.02
N ILE A 137 -14.32 -4.56 8.31
CA ILE A 137 -13.09 -3.79 8.14
C ILE A 137 -13.42 -2.31 8.27
N LEU A 138 -12.55 -1.58 8.95
CA LEU A 138 -12.61 -0.12 9.03
C LEU A 138 -11.21 0.46 9.25
N MET A 139 -11.01 1.72 8.90
CA MET A 139 -9.80 2.48 9.22
C MET A 139 -10.12 3.57 10.23
N ILE A 140 -9.30 3.67 11.25
CA ILE A 140 -9.39 4.68 12.30
C ILE A 140 -8.08 5.43 12.47
N GLN A 141 -8.13 6.62 13.05
CA GLN A 141 -6.97 7.29 13.62
C GLN A 141 -7.04 7.17 15.15
N THR A 142 -5.96 6.71 15.77
CA THR A 142 -5.87 6.58 17.23
C THR A 142 -5.50 7.92 17.87
N GLU A 143 -5.78 8.07 19.16
CA GLU A 143 -5.38 9.25 19.94
C GLU A 143 -3.99 9.06 20.55
N ARG A 144 -3.76 7.88 21.11
CA ARG A 144 -2.48 7.42 21.68
C ARG A 144 -2.31 5.94 21.34
N SER A 145 -1.08 5.52 21.17
CA SER A 145 -0.78 4.14 20.83
C SER A 145 0.50 3.65 21.46
N GLU A 146 0.56 2.36 21.71
CA GLU A 146 1.73 1.62 22.16
C GLU A 146 1.81 0.28 21.44
N VAL A 147 2.95 -0.01 20.85
CA VAL A 147 3.25 -1.33 20.32
C VAL A 147 4.09 -2.10 21.34
N TYR A 148 3.69 -3.28 21.71
CA TYR A 148 4.41 -4.09 22.69
C TYR A 148 4.46 -5.57 22.30
N ALA A 149 5.44 -6.28 22.84
CA ALA A 149 5.58 -7.72 22.68
C ALA A 149 4.87 -8.43 23.85
N ASP A 150 3.92 -9.27 23.53
CA ASP A 150 3.23 -10.15 24.47
C ASP A 150 3.93 -11.51 24.49
N THR A 151 4.53 -11.86 25.62
CA THR A 151 5.25 -13.13 25.85
C THR A 151 4.56 -14.02 26.88
N GLU A 152 3.35 -13.66 27.33
CA GLU A 152 2.68 -14.34 28.45
C GLU A 152 2.34 -15.81 28.15
N TYR A 153 1.99 -16.11 26.87
CA TYR A 153 1.51 -17.45 26.48
C TYR A 153 2.38 -18.15 25.44
N SER A 154 3.55 -17.62 25.09
CA SER A 154 4.41 -18.18 24.04
C SER A 154 5.84 -17.69 24.17
N ASP A 155 6.83 -18.58 23.94
CA ASP A 155 8.25 -18.21 23.83
C ASP A 155 8.53 -17.31 22.62
N THR A 156 7.67 -17.37 21.61
CA THR A 156 7.74 -16.44 20.47
C THR A 156 6.87 -15.23 20.77
N PRO A 157 7.42 -14.02 20.81
CA PRO A 157 6.68 -12.82 21.13
C PRO A 157 5.56 -12.58 20.10
N LYS A 158 4.37 -12.30 20.60
CA LYS A 158 3.22 -11.84 19.80
C LYS A 158 3.12 -10.33 19.95
N TYR A 159 3.25 -9.61 18.87
CA TYR A 159 3.15 -8.17 18.92
C TYR A 159 1.70 -7.70 18.92
N ARG A 160 1.41 -6.75 19.78
CA ARG A 160 0.09 -6.18 20.00
C ARG A 160 0.13 -4.65 19.93
N LEU A 161 -0.99 -4.07 19.57
CA LEU A 161 -1.24 -2.65 19.54
C LEU A 161 -2.27 -2.30 20.62
N ARG A 162 -1.83 -1.58 21.65
CA ARG A 162 -2.71 -0.91 22.60
C ARG A 162 -2.92 0.51 22.15
N PHE A 163 -4.16 1.01 22.15
CA PHE A 163 -4.46 2.36 21.70
C PHE A 163 -5.75 2.92 22.31
N THR A 164 -5.86 4.24 22.35
CA THR A 164 -7.08 4.94 22.71
C THR A 164 -7.79 5.44 21.47
N TYR A 165 -9.11 5.23 21.41
CA TYR A 165 -10.00 5.73 20.37
C TYR A 165 -11.32 6.16 20.99
N HIS A 166 -11.73 7.43 20.79
CA HIS A 166 -12.89 8.05 21.44
C HIS A 166 -12.91 7.82 22.96
N GLU A 167 -11.79 8.15 23.62
CA GLU A 167 -11.59 8.04 25.08
C GLU A 167 -11.64 6.60 25.64
N HIS A 168 -11.69 5.57 24.79
CA HIS A 168 -11.70 4.16 25.20
C HIS A 168 -10.43 3.44 24.75
N ASP A 169 -9.93 2.59 25.63
CA ASP A 169 -8.72 1.81 25.40
C ASP A 169 -9.06 0.47 24.72
N TYR A 170 -8.26 0.14 23.72
CA TYR A 170 -8.32 -1.12 22.97
C TYR A 170 -6.94 -1.78 22.96
N ASP A 171 -6.94 -3.09 22.76
CA ASP A 171 -5.74 -3.92 22.70
C ASP A 171 -5.93 -5.03 21.66
N PHE A 172 -5.33 -4.90 20.50
CA PHE A 172 -5.49 -5.82 19.38
C PHE A 172 -4.17 -6.48 18.98
N PRO A 173 -4.19 -7.78 18.61
CA PRO A 173 -3.03 -8.39 17.97
C PRO A 173 -2.77 -7.75 16.60
N ILE A 174 -1.49 -7.49 16.32
CA ILE A 174 -1.03 -7.04 15.02
C ILE A 174 -0.92 -8.25 14.10
N THR A 175 -1.49 -8.15 12.89
CA THR A 175 -1.47 -9.24 11.90
C THR A 175 -0.84 -8.83 10.56
N ASP A 176 -0.28 -7.64 10.47
CA ASP A 176 0.49 -7.13 9.34
C ASP A 176 1.87 -7.82 9.27
N PRO A 177 2.13 -8.65 8.26
CA PRO A 177 3.39 -9.39 8.18
C PRO A 177 4.61 -8.53 7.94
N VAL A 178 4.46 -7.39 7.24
CA VAL A 178 5.58 -6.47 6.98
C VAL A 178 5.96 -5.79 8.28
N TYR A 179 4.97 -5.23 8.97
CA TYR A 179 5.17 -4.58 10.26
C TYR A 179 5.76 -5.53 11.31
N LEU A 180 5.24 -6.77 11.38
CA LEU A 180 5.74 -7.80 12.28
C LEU A 180 7.19 -8.22 11.95
N ASN A 181 7.52 -8.33 10.68
CA ASN A 181 8.88 -8.63 10.23
C ASN A 181 9.85 -7.52 10.60
N GLU A 182 9.47 -6.27 10.41
CA GLU A 182 10.27 -5.09 10.78
C GLU A 182 10.52 -5.03 12.30
N LEU A 183 9.50 -5.32 13.12
CA LEU A 183 9.64 -5.41 14.57
C LEU A 183 10.60 -6.53 14.97
N SER A 184 10.48 -7.71 14.37
CA SER A 184 11.30 -8.88 14.72
C SER A 184 12.78 -8.70 14.34
N HIS A 185 13.08 -7.87 13.35
CA HIS A 185 14.44 -7.56 12.91
C HIS A 185 14.99 -6.23 13.50
N GLY A 186 14.23 -5.58 14.39
CA GLY A 186 14.66 -4.33 15.02
C GLY A 186 14.68 -3.10 14.09
N ILE A 187 14.15 -3.24 12.87
CA ILE A 187 13.99 -2.12 11.93
C ILE A 187 12.95 -1.14 12.49
N ARG A 188 11.92 -1.69 13.11
CA ARG A 188 10.86 -0.96 13.82
C ARG A 188 10.92 -1.28 15.30
N GLN A 189 10.65 -0.31 16.15
CA GLN A 189 10.73 -0.49 17.60
C GLN A 189 9.34 -0.61 18.23
N THR A 190 9.28 -1.33 19.35
CA THR A 190 8.14 -1.31 20.27
C THR A 190 8.13 -0.02 21.10
N GLY A 191 7.03 0.24 21.81
CA GLY A 191 6.86 1.38 22.71
C GLY A 191 5.78 2.36 22.27
N LEU A 192 5.79 3.54 22.86
CA LEU A 192 4.81 4.60 22.57
C LEU A 192 5.00 5.15 21.15
N LYS A 193 3.87 5.32 20.44
CA LYS A 193 3.83 5.70 19.03
C LYS A 193 3.04 6.99 18.73
N GLY A 194 2.37 7.56 19.71
CA GLY A 194 1.48 8.70 19.46
C GLY A 194 0.25 8.31 18.65
N ARG A 195 -0.13 9.13 17.68
CA ARG A 195 -1.27 8.90 16.79
C ARG A 195 -0.86 8.00 15.62
N LEU A 196 -1.67 6.99 15.35
CA LEU A 196 -1.49 6.06 14.23
C LEU A 196 -2.76 5.99 13.40
N PHE A 197 -2.63 5.65 12.11
CA PHE A 197 -3.76 5.14 11.37
C PHE A 197 -3.72 3.62 11.40
N VAL A 198 -4.87 3.01 11.66
CA VAL A 198 -4.96 1.56 11.82
C VAL A 198 -6.11 1.02 10.99
N THR A 199 -5.81 0.09 10.09
CA THR A 199 -6.86 -0.73 9.48
C THR A 199 -7.18 -1.86 10.45
N CYS A 200 -8.38 -1.81 11.01
CA CYS A 200 -8.90 -2.85 11.89
C CYS A 200 -9.74 -3.84 11.10
N SER A 201 -9.69 -5.11 11.47
CA SER A 201 -10.55 -6.14 10.88
C SER A 201 -11.10 -7.09 11.94
N LEU A 202 -12.22 -7.76 11.62
CA LEU A 202 -12.76 -8.86 12.41
C LEU A 202 -12.23 -10.19 11.87
N SER A 203 -11.86 -11.09 12.78
CA SER A 203 -11.51 -12.45 12.42
C SER A 203 -12.73 -13.22 11.92
N LEU A 204 -12.50 -14.38 11.30
CA LEU A 204 -13.54 -15.39 11.21
C LEU A 204 -13.99 -15.79 12.62
N GLU A 205 -15.19 -16.38 12.72
CA GLU A 205 -15.69 -16.88 13.98
C GLU A 205 -14.74 -17.95 14.57
N TYR A 206 -14.39 -17.77 15.82
CA TYR A 206 -13.61 -18.71 16.59
C TYR A 206 -14.22 -18.83 18.00
N GLU A 207 -14.65 -20.01 18.39
CA GLU A 207 -15.29 -20.29 19.68
C GLU A 207 -16.47 -19.35 20.00
N GLY A 208 -17.29 -19.05 19.00
CA GLY A 208 -18.47 -18.18 19.14
C GLY A 208 -18.15 -16.68 19.20
N TRP A 209 -16.96 -16.25 18.76
CA TRP A 209 -16.53 -14.86 18.76
C TRP A 209 -15.80 -14.46 17.47
N HIS A 210 -15.97 -13.22 17.05
CA HIS A 210 -15.12 -12.54 16.06
C HIS A 210 -14.15 -11.61 16.79
N TYR A 211 -12.86 -11.91 16.73
CA TYR A 211 -11.82 -11.11 17.36
C TYR A 211 -11.44 -9.91 16.52
N LYS A 212 -11.15 -8.80 17.19
CA LYS A 212 -10.69 -7.57 16.55
C LYS A 212 -9.17 -7.61 16.37
N LEU A 213 -8.72 -7.24 15.18
CA LEU A 213 -7.33 -7.33 14.75
C LEU A 213 -6.84 -5.97 14.23
N ALA A 214 -5.58 -5.64 14.48
CA ALA A 214 -4.87 -4.59 13.77
C ALA A 214 -4.27 -5.21 12.50
N ALA A 215 -4.99 -5.09 11.39
CA ALA A 215 -4.63 -5.70 10.12
C ALA A 215 -3.51 -4.96 9.40
N THR A 216 -3.41 -3.64 9.60
CA THR A 216 -2.29 -2.80 9.16
C THR A 216 -2.13 -1.62 10.10
N VAL A 217 -0.89 -1.24 10.38
CA VAL A 217 -0.51 -0.11 11.21
C VAL A 217 0.30 0.87 10.38
N PHE A 218 -0.19 2.11 10.23
CA PHE A 218 0.51 3.19 9.56
C PHE A 218 1.07 4.14 10.61
N GLU A 219 2.37 4.16 10.75
CA GLU A 219 3.08 5.20 11.48
C GLU A 219 3.22 6.40 10.54
N VAL A 220 2.60 7.51 10.90
CA VAL A 220 2.73 8.77 10.18
C VAL A 220 3.62 9.63 11.03
N GLU A 221 4.73 10.04 10.48
CA GLU A 221 5.46 11.14 11.08
C GLU A 221 4.54 12.36 10.99
N GLU A 222 3.98 12.79 12.13
CA GLU A 222 3.47 14.14 12.20
C GLU A 222 4.67 15.02 11.84
N ALA A 223 4.54 15.81 10.78
CA ALA A 223 5.56 16.78 10.45
C ALA A 223 5.70 17.69 11.67
N HIS A 224 6.53 17.32 12.62
CA HIS A 224 7.04 18.22 13.60
C HIS A 224 7.82 19.26 12.79
N GLN A 225 7.15 20.37 12.47
CA GLN A 225 7.86 21.61 12.32
C GLN A 225 8.47 21.88 13.71
N SER A 226 9.56 21.17 13.99
CA SER A 226 10.43 21.57 15.08
C SER A 226 10.90 22.96 14.70
N SER A 227 10.50 23.95 15.47
CA SER A 227 11.05 25.31 15.42
C SER A 227 12.53 25.33 15.84
N GLU A 228 13.08 24.18 16.17
CA GLU A 228 14.50 24.00 16.47
C GLU A 228 15.28 23.73 15.17
N PRO A 229 16.39 24.41 14.96
CA PRO A 229 17.28 24.14 13.85
C PRO A 229 17.73 22.67 13.91
N ALA A 230 17.79 22.00 12.74
CA ALA A 230 18.25 20.62 12.66
C ALA A 230 19.63 20.50 13.35
N PRO A 231 19.87 19.43 14.14
CA PRO A 231 21.16 19.20 14.78
C PRO A 231 22.29 19.21 13.76
N GLU A 232 23.45 19.78 14.12
CA GLU A 232 24.62 19.72 13.24
C GLU A 232 25.00 18.26 12.98
N GLY A 233 25.25 17.93 11.68
CA GLY A 233 25.61 16.57 11.29
C GLY A 233 24.42 15.61 11.12
N TRP A 234 23.18 16.03 11.28
CA TRP A 234 22.01 15.14 11.17
C TRP A 234 21.91 14.38 9.83
N PHE A 235 22.55 14.93 8.78
CA PHE A 235 22.50 14.34 7.43
C PHE A 235 23.67 13.40 7.13
N ASP A 236 24.71 13.37 7.95
CA ASP A 236 25.98 12.67 7.64
C ASP A 236 25.81 11.16 7.41
N GLU A 237 24.97 10.52 8.21
CA GLU A 237 24.65 9.10 8.06
C GLU A 237 23.90 8.82 6.75
N TYR A 238 22.93 9.65 6.44
CA TYR A 238 22.15 9.53 5.19
C TYR A 238 22.99 9.84 3.96
N ASP A 239 23.93 10.80 4.04
CA ASP A 239 24.82 11.17 2.92
C ASP A 239 25.70 9.99 2.51
N GLN A 240 26.28 9.27 3.48
CA GLN A 240 27.09 8.09 3.22
C GLN A 240 26.28 6.97 2.56
N GLU A 241 25.12 6.65 3.09
CA GLU A 241 24.28 5.59 2.55
C GLU A 241 23.69 5.94 1.18
N LEU A 242 23.26 7.19 0.98
CA LEU A 242 22.83 7.68 -0.34
C LEU A 242 23.95 7.61 -1.37
N SER A 243 25.17 8.00 -0.98
CA SER A 243 26.34 7.91 -1.84
C SER A 243 26.64 6.48 -2.27
N ARG A 244 26.55 5.53 -1.32
CA ARG A 244 26.73 4.10 -1.55
C ARG A 244 25.66 3.56 -2.52
N LEU A 245 24.38 3.81 -2.23
CA LEU A 245 23.26 3.33 -3.04
C LEU A 245 23.26 3.91 -4.45
N LEU A 246 23.56 5.20 -4.61
CA LEU A 246 23.66 5.82 -5.93
C LEU A 246 24.82 5.27 -6.75
N SER A 247 25.93 4.89 -6.09
CA SER A 247 27.06 4.25 -6.76
C SER A 247 26.69 2.84 -7.24
N MET A 248 26.05 2.04 -6.39
CA MET A 248 25.54 0.70 -6.76
C MET A 248 24.52 0.78 -7.89
N LYS A 249 23.57 1.72 -7.83
CA LYS A 249 22.60 1.94 -8.90
C LYS A 249 23.29 2.23 -10.23
N LYS A 250 24.29 3.12 -10.24
CA LYS A 250 25.05 3.44 -11.45
C LYS A 250 25.75 2.22 -12.03
N GLU A 251 26.39 1.43 -11.18
CA GLU A 251 27.09 0.21 -11.59
C GLU A 251 26.12 -0.82 -12.22
N ILE A 252 24.95 -1.02 -11.58
CA ILE A 252 23.91 -1.90 -12.10
C ILE A 252 23.39 -1.39 -13.46
N GLU A 253 23.12 -0.09 -13.60
CA GLU A 253 22.67 0.51 -14.86
C GLU A 253 23.69 0.35 -15.98
N GLU A 254 24.99 0.48 -15.68
CA GLU A 254 26.08 0.22 -16.62
C GLU A 254 26.12 -1.25 -17.05
N GLN A 255 26.01 -2.20 -16.12
CA GLN A 255 25.93 -3.63 -16.43
C GLN A 255 24.73 -3.98 -17.30
N ILE A 256 23.55 -3.44 -16.99
CA ILE A 256 22.34 -3.61 -17.80
C ILE A 256 22.56 -3.06 -19.22
N THR A 257 23.19 -1.89 -19.34
CA THR A 257 23.48 -1.27 -20.64
C THR A 257 24.42 -2.14 -21.48
N VAL A 258 25.49 -2.67 -20.88
CA VAL A 258 26.40 -3.60 -21.55
C VAL A 258 25.67 -4.86 -22.03
N LEU A 259 24.82 -5.42 -21.17
CA LEU A 259 24.03 -6.62 -21.52
C LEU A 259 23.04 -6.33 -22.65
N ARG A 260 22.33 -5.21 -22.60
CA ARG A 260 21.41 -4.76 -23.67
C ARG A 260 22.13 -4.60 -25.01
N THR A 261 23.32 -4.01 -25.01
CA THR A 261 24.12 -3.87 -26.23
C THR A 261 24.52 -5.21 -26.81
N LYS A 262 24.94 -6.16 -25.95
CA LYS A 262 25.26 -7.53 -26.40
C LYS A 262 24.04 -8.25 -27.00
N LEU A 263 22.87 -8.11 -26.37
CA LEU A 263 21.60 -8.68 -26.87
C LEU A 263 21.20 -8.06 -28.21
N LEU A 264 21.31 -6.75 -28.35
CA LEU A 264 21.04 -6.04 -29.60
C LEU A 264 21.87 -6.61 -30.76
N VAL A 265 23.18 -6.70 -30.59
CA VAL A 265 24.11 -7.26 -31.59
C VAL A 265 23.74 -8.70 -31.96
N GLN A 266 23.36 -9.54 -30.99
CA GLN A 266 22.96 -10.92 -31.26
C GLN A 266 21.63 -11.00 -32.01
N MET A 267 20.64 -10.18 -31.64
CA MET A 267 19.34 -10.14 -32.32
C MET A 267 19.49 -9.68 -33.77
N GLU A 268 20.29 -8.65 -34.03
CA GLU A 268 20.62 -8.20 -35.40
C GLU A 268 21.34 -9.31 -36.19
N LYS A 269 22.36 -9.94 -35.60
CA LYS A 269 23.12 -11.02 -36.24
C LYS A 269 22.23 -12.21 -36.66
N TYR A 270 21.22 -12.55 -35.85
CA TYR A 270 20.34 -13.68 -36.10
C TYR A 270 19.03 -13.28 -36.79
N GLY A 271 18.80 -11.97 -37.08
CA GLY A 271 17.57 -11.48 -37.69
C GLY A 271 16.33 -11.70 -36.84
N LEU A 272 16.45 -11.59 -35.53
CA LEU A 272 15.38 -11.85 -34.57
C LEU A 272 14.68 -10.59 -34.15
N ASP A 273 13.37 -10.48 -34.41
CA ASP A 273 12.54 -9.38 -33.95
C ASP A 273 12.08 -9.57 -32.47
N LYS A 274 12.02 -10.84 -32.02
CA LYS A 274 11.54 -11.16 -30.68
C LYS A 274 12.15 -12.46 -30.15
N VAL A 275 12.51 -12.45 -28.86
CA VAL A 275 12.97 -13.63 -28.13
C VAL A 275 12.17 -13.75 -26.84
N ASN A 276 11.68 -14.95 -26.53
CA ASN A 276 10.95 -15.24 -25.32
C ASN A 276 11.73 -16.27 -24.48
N SER A 277 11.80 -16.02 -23.18
CA SER A 277 12.26 -16.98 -22.16
C SER A 277 11.17 -17.17 -21.11
N GLN A 278 11.43 -17.97 -20.08
CA GLN A 278 10.51 -18.09 -18.94
C GLN A 278 10.34 -16.78 -18.15
N GLN A 279 11.35 -15.92 -18.17
CA GLN A 279 11.39 -14.69 -17.34
C GLN A 279 11.18 -13.42 -18.15
N PHE A 280 11.62 -13.39 -19.42
CA PHE A 280 11.66 -12.16 -20.21
C PHE A 280 11.13 -12.35 -21.63
N THR A 281 10.51 -11.32 -22.13
CA THR A 281 10.26 -11.11 -23.56
C THR A 281 11.13 -9.94 -24.01
N ILE A 282 12.02 -10.18 -24.99
CA ILE A 282 12.90 -9.17 -25.55
C ILE A 282 12.48 -8.90 -26.97
N SER A 283 12.24 -7.64 -27.32
CA SER A 283 11.84 -7.20 -28.66
C SER A 283 12.87 -6.25 -29.23
N TYR A 284 13.27 -6.49 -30.49
CA TYR A 284 14.10 -5.60 -31.27
C TYR A 284 13.22 -4.61 -32.03
N THR A 285 13.57 -3.33 -31.94
CA THR A 285 12.93 -2.28 -32.71
C THR A 285 14.00 -1.61 -33.59
N PRO A 286 13.90 -1.70 -34.91
CA PRO A 286 14.87 -1.07 -35.80
C PRO A 286 14.86 0.46 -35.66
N PRO A 287 15.99 1.12 -35.97
CA PRO A 287 16.05 2.57 -36.00
C PRO A 287 14.97 3.17 -36.91
N LYS A 288 14.24 4.15 -36.40
CA LYS A 288 13.27 4.91 -37.19
C LYS A 288 13.33 6.39 -36.86
N THR A 289 13.12 7.22 -37.86
CA THR A 289 12.93 8.65 -37.64
C THR A 289 11.51 8.89 -37.19
N VAL A 290 11.35 9.58 -36.08
CA VAL A 290 10.04 9.98 -35.52
C VAL A 290 9.99 11.51 -35.42
N MET A 291 8.82 12.08 -35.69
CA MET A 291 8.57 13.48 -35.37
C MET A 291 8.26 13.60 -33.90
N GLN A 292 9.01 14.43 -33.20
CA GLN A 292 8.78 14.74 -31.80
C GLN A 292 8.33 16.20 -31.67
N PHE A 293 7.25 16.41 -30.92
CA PHE A 293 6.76 17.76 -30.64
C PHE A 293 7.73 18.48 -29.69
N ASP A 294 8.27 19.61 -30.15
CA ASP A 294 9.09 20.49 -29.32
C ASP A 294 8.17 21.43 -28.52
N SER A 295 7.83 21.01 -27.35
CA SER A 295 6.94 21.76 -26.45
C SER A 295 7.56 23.08 -25.97
N ARG A 296 8.90 23.16 -25.94
CA ARG A 296 9.61 24.38 -25.53
C ARG A 296 9.55 25.43 -26.62
N ALA A 297 9.94 25.07 -27.84
CA ALA A 297 9.86 25.97 -28.98
C ALA A 297 8.40 26.42 -29.26
N PHE A 298 7.45 25.47 -29.16
CA PHE A 298 6.04 25.77 -29.31
C PHE A 298 5.53 26.77 -28.27
N ARG A 299 5.95 26.64 -27.02
CA ARG A 299 5.59 27.56 -25.94
C ARG A 299 6.17 28.96 -26.17
N GLU A 300 7.43 29.04 -26.61
CA GLU A 300 8.11 30.32 -26.88
C GLU A 300 7.45 31.07 -28.04
N GLU A 301 6.97 30.35 -29.07
CA GLU A 301 6.34 30.92 -30.25
C GLU A 301 4.83 31.13 -30.12
N ASN A 302 4.15 30.39 -29.25
CA ASN A 302 2.69 30.35 -29.16
C ASN A 302 2.22 30.36 -27.67
N GLU A 303 2.66 31.33 -26.89
CA GLU A 303 2.45 31.36 -25.43
C GLU A 303 0.97 31.36 -25.03
N GLU A 304 0.13 32.10 -25.70
CA GLU A 304 -1.30 32.18 -25.44
C GLU A 304 -2.00 30.84 -25.74
N LEU A 305 -1.67 30.25 -26.88
CA LEU A 305 -2.21 28.94 -27.26
C LEU A 305 -1.74 27.85 -26.31
N TYR A 306 -0.46 27.82 -25.92
CA TYR A 306 0.10 26.90 -24.98
C TYR A 306 -0.61 26.98 -23.60
N SER A 307 -0.85 28.20 -23.11
CA SER A 307 -1.49 28.47 -21.83
C SER A 307 -2.93 27.96 -21.78
N ASN A 308 -3.67 28.04 -22.88
CA ASN A 308 -5.06 27.53 -22.99
C ASN A 308 -5.14 26.00 -22.82
N TYR A 309 -4.06 25.25 -23.11
CA TYR A 309 -3.99 23.82 -22.98
C TYR A 309 -3.25 23.36 -21.72
N CYS A 310 -2.66 24.29 -20.94
CA CYS A 310 -2.06 23.99 -19.65
C CYS A 310 -3.11 23.92 -18.57
N LYS A 311 -3.09 22.83 -17.79
CA LYS A 311 -3.91 22.69 -16.59
C LYS A 311 -3.04 22.77 -15.35
N PRO A 312 -3.46 23.46 -14.29
CA PRO A 312 -2.73 23.46 -13.04
C PRO A 312 -2.64 22.03 -12.51
N LYS A 313 -1.41 21.58 -12.23
CA LYS A 313 -1.14 20.28 -11.62
C LYS A 313 -0.52 20.54 -10.24
N GLN A 314 -1.20 20.11 -9.21
CA GLN A 314 -0.63 20.14 -7.87
C GLN A 314 0.50 19.08 -7.81
N ARG A 315 1.70 19.51 -7.45
CA ARG A 315 2.83 18.61 -7.22
C ARG A 315 2.97 18.36 -5.73
N GLU A 316 3.19 17.11 -5.38
CA GLU A 316 3.54 16.71 -4.03
C GLU A 316 4.99 17.13 -3.71
N ALA A 317 5.31 17.22 -2.41
CA ALA A 317 6.67 17.47 -1.98
C ALA A 317 7.61 16.36 -2.50
N SER A 318 8.78 16.74 -2.96
CA SER A 318 9.76 15.78 -3.47
C SER A 318 11.16 16.17 -3.07
N ILE A 319 12.01 15.17 -2.87
CA ILE A 319 13.44 15.34 -2.62
C ILE A 319 14.19 15.04 -3.91
N THR A 320 15.07 15.94 -4.31
CA THR A 320 15.95 15.74 -5.45
C THR A 320 17.38 15.58 -4.92
N VAL A 321 17.97 14.41 -5.14
CA VAL A 321 19.37 14.14 -4.80
C VAL A 321 20.22 14.33 -6.05
N LYS A 322 21.19 15.25 -5.99
CA LYS A 322 22.18 15.48 -7.05
C LYS A 322 23.58 15.32 -6.45
N ARG A 323 24.45 14.57 -7.13
CA ARG A 323 25.87 14.51 -6.76
C ARG A 323 26.54 15.84 -7.10
N ASN A 324 27.25 16.42 -6.14
CA ASN A 324 28.13 17.54 -6.40
C ASN A 324 29.26 17.08 -7.31
N LYS A 325 29.63 17.92 -8.30
CA LYS A 325 30.85 17.68 -9.07
C LYS A 325 32.02 17.96 -8.13
N THR A 326 32.82 16.95 -7.87
CA THR A 326 34.17 17.15 -7.31
C THR A 326 35.03 17.73 -8.43
N ASP A 327 35.53 18.96 -8.24
CA ASP A 327 36.53 19.57 -9.11
C ASP A 327 37.83 18.76 -9.06
#